data_1cd7095979f8cc2d2708f1dd3cd09975
#
_entry.id   1cd7095979f8cc2d2708f1dd3cd09975
#
_cell.length_a   1.000
_cell.length_b   1.000
_cell.length_c   1.000
_cell.angle_alpha   90.00
_cell.angle_beta   90.00
_cell.angle_gamma   90.00
#
_symmetry.space_group_name_H-M   'P 1'
#
loop_
_entity.id
_entity.type
_entity.pdbx_description
1 polymer ?
#
loop_
_entity_poly.entity_id
_entity_poly.type
_entity_poly.pdbx_seq_one_letter_code
_entity_poly.pdbx_strand_id
1 'polypeptide(L)'
;MARFDVYRPTGRPASWLVDVQSGLLSELESRVGIPLVPAEGGRQDAIDRLMPILGIEGQNFVLVTTDIAMVPTRLLGSPITNIETEHRDTITAAMDFLFQGY
;
A
#
# COMPACT_ATOMS: atom_id res chain seq x y z
N MET A 1 11.87 -4.04 -8.56
CA MET A 1 10.76 -3.61 -7.71
C MET A 1 10.63 -2.11 -7.76
N ALA A 2 9.47 -1.65 -8.08
CA ALA A 2 9.23 -0.23 -8.24
C ALA A 2 8.31 0.28 -7.15
N ARG A 3 8.50 1.53 -6.76
CA ARG A 3 7.61 2.18 -5.81
C ARG A 3 6.18 2.15 -6.35
N PHE A 4 5.22 1.91 -5.49
CA PHE A 4 3.79 1.80 -5.79
C PHE A 4 3.41 0.52 -6.53
N ASP A 5 4.32 -0.46 -6.64
CA ASP A 5 3.94 -1.80 -7.06
C ASP A 5 3.03 -2.42 -6.01
N VAL A 6 2.02 -3.16 -6.47
CA VAL A 6 1.07 -3.84 -5.59
C VAL A 6 1.35 -5.34 -5.65
N TYR A 7 1.41 -5.97 -4.49
CA TYR A 7 1.72 -7.39 -4.35
C TYR A 7 0.65 -8.11 -3.55
N ARG A 8 0.59 -9.43 -3.75
CA ARG A 8 -0.19 -10.32 -2.91
C ARG A 8 0.80 -11.18 -2.11
N PRO A 9 1.16 -10.78 -0.89
CA PRO A 9 2.20 -11.50 -0.15
C PRO A 9 1.81 -12.92 0.19
N THR A 10 2.81 -13.80 0.21
CA THR A 10 2.62 -15.18 0.63
C THR A 10 2.20 -15.20 2.11
N GLY A 11 1.20 -16.02 2.42
CA GLY A 11 0.73 -16.15 3.79
C GLY A 11 -0.31 -15.11 4.19
N ARG A 12 -0.68 -14.20 3.28
CA ARG A 12 -1.70 -13.19 3.54
C ARG A 12 -2.68 -13.11 2.39
N PRO A 13 -3.44 -14.18 2.13
CA PRO A 13 -4.26 -14.24 0.92
C PRO A 13 -5.37 -13.20 0.87
N ALA A 14 -5.80 -12.67 2.00
CA ALA A 14 -6.92 -11.74 2.04
C ALA A 14 -6.49 -10.29 1.92
N SER A 15 -5.19 -10.01 1.95
CA SER A 15 -4.73 -8.62 1.84
C SER A 15 -3.68 -8.49 0.76
N TRP A 16 -3.69 -7.33 0.11
CA TRP A 16 -2.63 -6.95 -0.81
C TRP A 16 -1.70 -5.99 -0.08
N LEU A 17 -0.60 -5.63 -0.72
CA LEU A 17 0.37 -4.73 -0.14
C LEU A 17 0.86 -3.78 -1.23
N VAL A 18 0.96 -2.49 -0.91
CA VAL A 18 1.58 -1.54 -1.83
C VAL A 18 2.96 -1.17 -1.32
N ASP A 19 3.95 -1.25 -2.22
CA ASP A 19 5.35 -0.92 -1.93
C ASP A 19 5.49 0.60 -1.96
N VAL A 20 5.94 1.18 -0.86
CA VAL A 20 6.12 2.63 -0.78
C VAL A 20 7.59 3.03 -0.65
N GLN A 21 8.49 2.06 -0.72
CA GLN A 21 9.92 2.34 -0.61
C GLN A 21 10.47 2.88 -1.93
N SER A 22 11.43 3.78 -1.84
CA SER A 22 12.05 4.36 -3.03
C SER A 22 12.59 3.28 -3.95
N GLY A 23 12.38 3.45 -5.25
CA GLY A 23 12.95 2.55 -6.23
C GLY A 23 14.47 2.55 -6.25
N LEU A 24 15.10 3.59 -5.70
CA LEU A 24 16.56 3.64 -5.61
C LEU A 24 17.08 2.60 -4.63
N LEU A 25 16.23 2.04 -3.78
CA LEU A 25 16.62 1.04 -2.80
C LEU A 25 16.18 -0.35 -3.21
N SER A 26 16.01 -0.59 -4.50
CA SER A 26 15.44 -1.84 -5.01
C SER A 26 16.31 -3.06 -4.71
N GLU A 27 17.58 -2.88 -4.39
CA GLU A 27 18.48 -4.01 -4.12
C GLU A 27 18.43 -4.48 -2.68
N LEU A 28 17.71 -3.79 -1.81
CA LEU A 28 17.55 -4.24 -0.43
C LEU A 28 16.67 -5.48 -0.38
N GLU A 29 16.90 -6.32 0.63
CA GLU A 29 16.19 -7.58 0.78
C GLU A 29 14.80 -7.41 1.40
N SER A 30 14.42 -6.19 1.70
CA SER A 30 13.11 -5.90 2.26
C SER A 30 12.55 -4.63 1.65
N ARG A 31 11.23 -4.52 1.71
CA ARG A 31 10.50 -3.36 1.20
C ARG A 31 9.58 -2.83 2.28
N VAL A 32 9.44 -1.52 2.34
CA VAL A 32 8.45 -0.91 3.22
C VAL A 32 7.13 -0.89 2.47
N GLY A 33 6.12 -1.49 3.05
CA GLY A 33 4.81 -1.58 2.41
C GLY A 33 3.67 -1.22 3.33
N ILE A 34 2.54 -0.92 2.71
CA ILE A 34 1.30 -0.61 3.44
C ILE A 34 0.24 -1.62 3.01
N PRO A 35 -0.43 -2.29 3.96
CA PRO A 35 -1.48 -3.24 3.61
C PRO A 35 -2.66 -2.57 2.94
N LEU A 36 -3.25 -3.30 1.99
CA LEU A 36 -4.47 -2.92 1.29
C LEU A 36 -5.51 -3.97 1.63
N VAL A 37 -6.59 -3.56 2.29
CA VAL A 37 -7.63 -4.47 2.73
C VAL A 37 -8.92 -4.14 2.00
N PRO A 38 -9.67 -5.14 1.50
CA PRO A 38 -10.92 -4.84 0.79
C PRO A 38 -11.84 -3.95 1.62
N ALA A 39 -12.38 -2.92 0.99
CA ALA A 39 -13.28 -1.97 1.65
C ALA A 39 -14.69 -2.52 1.54
N GLU A 40 -15.13 -3.22 2.57
CA GLU A 40 -16.44 -3.86 2.55
C GLU A 40 -17.54 -2.89 2.93
N GLY A 41 -18.65 -3.01 2.22
CA GLY A 41 -19.82 -2.19 2.50
C GLY A 41 -19.63 -0.73 2.17
N GLY A 42 -18.52 -0.38 1.56
CA GLY A 42 -18.25 1.02 1.23
C GLY A 42 -18.11 1.91 2.44
N ARG A 43 -18.03 1.33 3.60
CA ARG A 43 -17.91 2.09 4.83
C ARG A 43 -16.47 2.39 5.15
N GLN A 44 -16.27 3.57 5.68
CA GLN A 44 -14.96 3.96 6.15
C GLN A 44 -15.11 4.70 7.46
N ASP A 45 -14.67 4.07 8.52
CA ASP A 45 -14.69 4.68 9.84
C ASP A 45 -13.43 5.45 10.12
N ALA A 46 -12.44 5.26 9.30
CA ALA A 46 -11.14 5.82 9.56
C ALA A 46 -11.07 7.27 9.12
N ILE A 47 -10.01 7.91 9.50
CA ILE A 47 -9.70 9.25 9.07
C ILE A 47 -9.32 9.17 7.59
N ASP A 48 -10.12 9.77 6.72
CA ASP A 48 -9.97 9.65 5.27
C ASP A 48 -8.56 9.99 4.77
N ARG A 49 -7.96 11.02 5.36
CA ARG A 49 -6.63 11.43 4.94
C ARG A 49 -5.56 10.42 5.34
N LEU A 50 -5.75 9.73 6.46
CA LEU A 50 -4.80 8.75 6.96
C LEU A 50 -5.00 7.39 6.31
N MET A 51 -6.24 6.97 6.16
CA MET A 51 -6.55 5.64 5.61
C MET A 51 -7.56 5.76 4.48
N PRO A 52 -7.13 6.27 3.31
CA PRO A 52 -8.04 6.50 2.19
C PRO A 52 -8.47 5.18 1.53
N ILE A 53 -9.57 5.26 0.79
CA ILE A 53 -10.01 4.15 -0.03
C ILE A 53 -9.45 4.34 -1.43
N LEU A 54 -8.82 3.30 -1.97
CA LEU A 54 -8.21 3.33 -3.30
C LEU A 54 -8.88 2.30 -4.19
N GLY A 55 -9.23 2.70 -5.41
CA GLY A 55 -9.73 1.75 -6.42
C GLY A 55 -8.56 1.13 -7.16
N ILE A 56 -8.46 -0.19 -7.13
CA ILE A 56 -7.37 -0.92 -7.75
C ILE A 56 -7.96 -2.15 -8.43
N GLU A 57 -7.74 -2.28 -9.73
CA GLU A 57 -8.20 -3.44 -10.50
C GLU A 57 -9.70 -3.67 -10.33
N GLY A 58 -10.48 -2.59 -10.31
CA GLY A 58 -11.92 -2.68 -10.24
C GLY A 58 -12.48 -2.96 -8.86
N GLN A 59 -11.64 -2.94 -7.83
CA GLN A 59 -12.07 -3.21 -6.47
C GLN A 59 -11.58 -2.10 -5.55
N ASN A 60 -12.34 -1.81 -4.50
CA ASN A 60 -11.96 -0.79 -3.55
C ASN A 60 -11.21 -1.39 -2.37
N PHE A 61 -10.12 -0.73 -1.96
CA PHE A 61 -9.30 -1.15 -0.83
C PHE A 61 -9.12 0.01 0.13
N VAL A 62 -9.02 -0.31 1.41
CA VAL A 62 -8.59 0.65 2.42
C VAL A 62 -7.08 0.56 2.53
N LEU A 63 -6.40 1.70 2.42
CA LEU A 63 -4.96 1.79 2.65
C LEU A 63 -4.75 1.87 4.15
N VAL A 64 -4.26 0.77 4.76
CA VAL A 64 -4.12 0.73 6.23
C VAL A 64 -2.76 1.31 6.59
N THR A 65 -2.65 2.61 6.49
CA THR A 65 -1.38 3.34 6.62
C THR A 65 -0.73 3.13 7.99
N THR A 66 -1.54 2.96 9.03
CA THR A 66 -1.01 2.73 10.38
C THR A 66 -0.30 1.39 10.52
N ASP A 67 -0.52 0.47 9.58
CA ASP A 67 0.14 -0.84 9.59
C ASP A 67 1.35 -0.88 8.67
N ILE A 68 1.89 0.27 8.30
CA ILE A 68 3.10 0.33 7.49
C ILE A 68 4.22 -0.46 8.15
N ALA A 69 4.88 -1.32 7.39
CA ALA A 69 5.87 -2.22 7.94
C ALA A 69 6.84 -2.69 6.87
N MET A 70 7.96 -3.24 7.32
CA MET A 70 8.95 -3.82 6.45
C MET A 70 8.56 -5.27 6.13
N VAL A 71 8.66 -5.64 4.86
CA VAL A 71 8.31 -6.98 4.39
C VAL A 71 9.49 -7.54 3.60
N PRO A 72 9.92 -8.78 3.90
CA PRO A 72 11.00 -9.39 3.11
C PRO A 72 10.60 -9.56 1.65
N THR A 73 11.52 -9.23 0.74
CA THR A 73 11.22 -9.32 -0.69
C THR A 73 10.84 -10.74 -1.11
N ARG A 74 11.38 -11.74 -0.44
CA ARG A 74 11.09 -13.14 -0.80
C ARG A 74 9.61 -13.51 -0.65
N LEU A 75 8.84 -12.71 0.08
CA LEU A 75 7.41 -12.98 0.29
C LEU A 75 6.53 -12.28 -0.73
N LEU A 76 7.10 -11.45 -1.60
CA LEU A 76 6.29 -10.56 -2.43
C LEU A 76 5.94 -11.13 -3.80
N GLY A 77 6.83 -11.93 -4.39
CA GLY A 77 6.58 -12.47 -5.72
C GLY A 77 6.53 -11.39 -6.79
N SER A 78 5.74 -11.62 -7.82
CA SER A 78 5.58 -10.66 -8.91
C SER A 78 4.50 -9.63 -8.57
N PRO A 79 4.67 -8.39 -9.00
CA PRO A 79 3.64 -7.38 -8.74
C PRO A 79 2.38 -7.65 -9.55
N ILE A 80 1.24 -7.32 -8.98
CA ILE A 80 -0.04 -7.40 -9.66
C ILE A 80 -0.19 -6.23 -10.63
N THR A 81 0.16 -5.05 -10.19
CA THR A 81 0.03 -3.81 -10.94
C THR A 81 0.86 -2.73 -10.27
N ASN A 82 0.94 -1.57 -10.89
CA ASN A 82 1.57 -0.40 -10.28
C ASN A 82 0.55 0.73 -10.25
N ILE A 83 0.37 1.36 -9.10
CA ILE A 83 -0.68 2.36 -8.91
C ILE A 83 -0.14 3.78 -8.74
N GLU A 84 1.07 4.01 -9.25
CA GLU A 84 1.67 5.34 -9.13
C GLU A 84 0.83 6.43 -9.78
N THR A 85 0.40 6.17 -11.01
CA THR A 85 -0.31 7.20 -11.78
C THR A 85 -1.60 7.63 -11.12
N GLU A 86 -2.37 6.67 -10.61
CA GLU A 86 -3.70 6.97 -10.06
C GLU A 86 -3.65 7.42 -8.62
N HIS A 87 -2.69 6.92 -7.84
CA HIS A 87 -2.81 7.05 -6.38
C HIS A 87 -1.57 7.61 -5.68
N ARG A 88 -0.56 8.02 -6.43
CA ARG A 88 0.68 8.51 -5.83
C ARG A 88 0.44 9.61 -4.81
N ASP A 89 -0.32 10.62 -5.19
CA ASP A 89 -0.50 11.78 -4.31
C ASP A 89 -1.30 11.42 -3.07
N THR A 90 -2.31 10.58 -3.23
CA THR A 90 -3.14 10.15 -2.11
C THR A 90 -2.33 9.35 -1.11
N ILE A 91 -1.50 8.41 -1.59
CA ILE A 91 -0.67 7.59 -0.72
C ILE A 91 0.38 8.45 -0.02
N THR A 92 1.03 9.35 -0.77
CA THR A 92 2.04 10.23 -0.18
C THR A 92 1.43 11.10 0.89
N ALA A 93 0.23 11.64 0.65
CA ALA A 93 -0.44 12.47 1.64
C ALA A 93 -0.79 11.68 2.90
N ALA A 94 -1.19 10.41 2.75
CA ALA A 94 -1.51 9.57 3.90
C ALA A 94 -0.26 9.31 4.74
N MET A 95 0.89 9.05 4.09
CA MET A 95 2.14 8.87 4.82
C MET A 95 2.57 10.15 5.52
N ASP A 96 2.43 11.29 4.85
CA ASP A 96 2.78 12.57 5.47
C ASP A 96 1.90 12.83 6.69
N PHE A 97 0.62 12.50 6.61
CA PHE A 97 -0.27 12.67 7.73
C PHE A 97 0.11 11.75 8.90
N LEU A 98 0.52 10.52 8.59
CA LEU A 98 0.95 9.59 9.62
C LEU A 98 2.19 10.10 10.36
N PHE A 99 3.17 10.62 9.62
CA PHE A 99 4.46 10.96 10.18
C PHE A 99 4.54 12.41 10.66
N GLN A 100 3.76 13.29 10.10
CA GLN A 100 3.86 14.73 10.41
C GLN A 100 2.58 15.32 10.97
N GLY A 101 1.46 14.66 10.82
CA GLY A 101 0.18 15.15 11.31
C GLY A 101 -0.49 16.14 10.37
N TYR A 102 0.03 16.27 9.14
CA TYR A 102 -0.59 17.18 8.17
C TYR A 102 -0.19 16.85 6.72
#